data_5636fb5f74e1760b7eaff5ed1ab30365
#
_entry.id   5636fb5f74e1760b7eaff5ed1ab30365
#
_cell.length_a   1.000
_cell.length_b   1.000
_cell.length_c   1.000
_cell.angle_alpha   90.00
_cell.angle_beta   90.00
_cell.angle_gamma   90.00
#
_symmetry.space_group_name_H-M   'P 1'
#
loop_
_entity.id
_entity.type
_entity.pdbx_description
1 polymer ?
#
loop_
_entity_poly.entity_id
_entity_poly.type
_entity_poly.pdbx_seq_one_letter_code
_entity_poly.pdbx_strand_id
1 'polypeptide(L)'
;MFQKLFKIISILVIFSTNALADGEATYKSICMACHENGVSGAPKFRSIRDWAPIIKEGKVHVIAEAYNGIRKMPAQGGRPDLKLEDFSEALIYMANASGAKWEKPSEQEYIKIKNKLAKLNSKKETQ
;
A
#
# COMPACT_ATOMS: atom_id res chain seq x y z
N MET A 1 -33.83 22.00 -46.89
CA MET A 1 -33.60 20.74 -46.21
C MET A 1 -32.33 20.87 -45.37
N PHE A 2 -32.49 21.11 -44.10
CA PHE A 2 -31.32 21.21 -43.19
C PHE A 2 -31.20 19.92 -42.40
N GLN A 3 -30.27 19.05 -42.82
CA GLN A 3 -29.86 17.92 -42.01
C GLN A 3 -28.87 18.41 -40.92
N LYS A 4 -29.39 18.54 -39.71
CA LYS A 4 -28.55 18.78 -38.55
C LYS A 4 -27.83 17.47 -38.21
N LEU A 5 -26.54 17.38 -38.56
CA LEU A 5 -25.66 16.33 -38.05
C LEU A 5 -25.46 16.54 -36.54
N PHE A 6 -26.14 15.77 -35.75
CA PHE A 6 -25.80 15.61 -34.34
C PHE A 6 -24.51 14.75 -34.24
N LYS A 7 -23.38 15.43 -34.09
CA LYS A 7 -22.14 14.74 -33.66
C LYS A 7 -22.30 14.37 -32.20
N ILE A 8 -22.63 13.10 -31.96
CA ILE A 8 -22.57 12.52 -30.64
C ILE A 8 -21.07 12.32 -30.31
N ILE A 9 -20.51 13.23 -29.52
CA ILE A 9 -19.18 13.06 -28.93
C ILE A 9 -19.34 12.04 -27.82
N SER A 10 -18.99 10.79 -28.10
CA SER A 10 -18.91 9.74 -27.12
C SER A 10 -17.68 10.01 -26.26
N ILE A 11 -17.88 10.59 -25.08
CA ILE A 11 -16.81 10.77 -24.10
C ILE A 11 -16.53 9.39 -23.51
N LEU A 12 -15.45 8.77 -23.99
CA LEU A 12 -14.93 7.53 -23.44
C LEU A 12 -14.30 7.84 -22.07
N VAL A 13 -15.03 7.61 -21.01
CA VAL A 13 -14.51 7.69 -19.64
C VAL A 13 -13.63 6.45 -19.42
N ILE A 14 -12.32 6.63 -19.55
CA ILE A 14 -11.36 5.59 -19.23
C ILE A 14 -11.22 5.55 -17.71
N PHE A 15 -11.91 4.62 -17.06
CA PHE A 15 -11.66 4.31 -15.67
C PHE A 15 -10.31 3.57 -15.57
N SER A 16 -9.30 4.27 -15.07
CA SER A 16 -8.01 3.65 -14.74
C SER A 16 -8.16 2.81 -13.46
N THR A 17 -8.44 1.53 -13.62
CA THR A 17 -8.64 0.58 -12.51
C THR A 17 -7.37 -0.17 -12.10
N ASN A 18 -6.19 0.25 -12.57
CA ASN A 18 -4.97 -0.56 -12.46
C ASN A 18 -4.30 -0.60 -11.08
N ALA A 19 -4.53 0.38 -10.20
CA ALA A 19 -3.80 0.46 -8.93
C ALA A 19 -4.12 -0.67 -7.93
N LEU A 20 -5.34 -1.19 -7.93
CA LEU A 20 -5.75 -2.28 -7.04
C LEU A 20 -5.22 -3.65 -7.49
N ALA A 21 -5.11 -3.86 -8.81
CA ALA A 21 -4.62 -5.10 -9.38
C ALA A 21 -3.13 -5.33 -9.08
N ASP A 22 -2.32 -4.27 -9.09
CA ASP A 22 -0.88 -4.34 -8.82
C ASP A 22 -0.61 -4.63 -7.33
N GLY A 23 -1.36 -4.01 -6.42
CA GLY A 23 -1.26 -4.28 -4.98
C GLY A 23 -1.63 -5.71 -4.60
N GLU A 24 -2.67 -6.27 -5.20
CA GLU A 24 -3.07 -7.66 -4.99
C GLU A 24 -2.00 -8.64 -5.51
N ALA A 25 -1.45 -8.40 -6.68
CA ALA A 25 -0.40 -9.24 -7.25
C ALA A 25 0.86 -9.26 -6.36
N THR A 26 1.30 -8.10 -5.88
CA THR A 26 2.43 -7.98 -4.96
C THR A 26 2.12 -8.66 -3.62
N TYR A 27 0.93 -8.49 -3.07
CA TYR A 27 0.49 -9.20 -1.87
C TYR A 27 0.62 -10.72 -2.04
N LYS A 28 0.05 -11.27 -3.10
CA LYS A 28 0.06 -12.72 -3.36
C LYS A 28 1.47 -13.29 -3.54
N SER A 29 2.38 -12.52 -4.15
CA SER A 29 3.74 -12.99 -4.43
C SER A 29 4.70 -12.85 -3.25
N ILE A 30 4.45 -11.93 -2.31
CA ILE A 30 5.40 -11.58 -1.25
C ILE A 30 4.77 -11.63 0.13
N CYS A 31 3.71 -10.88 0.36
CA CYS A 31 3.15 -10.62 1.69
C CYS A 31 2.36 -11.80 2.24
N MET A 32 1.70 -12.55 1.37
CA MET A 32 0.79 -13.64 1.71
C MET A 32 1.47 -14.73 2.55
N ALA A 33 2.75 -14.98 2.33
CA ALA A 33 3.51 -16.00 3.06
C ALA A 33 3.41 -15.84 4.60
N CYS A 34 3.35 -14.60 5.08
CA CYS A 34 3.23 -14.32 6.52
C CYS A 34 1.82 -13.82 6.90
N HIS A 35 1.21 -12.98 6.07
CA HIS A 35 -0.01 -12.27 6.43
C HIS A 35 -1.30 -13.06 6.17
N GLU A 36 -1.26 -14.14 5.41
CA GLU A 36 -2.43 -15.01 5.24
C GLU A 36 -2.83 -15.68 6.56
N ASN A 37 -1.87 -16.26 7.27
CA ASN A 37 -2.10 -17.07 8.47
C ASN A 37 -1.56 -16.43 9.75
N GLY A 38 -0.98 -15.24 9.72
CA GLY A 38 -0.44 -14.56 10.90
C GLY A 38 0.86 -15.15 11.40
N VAL A 39 1.77 -15.56 10.51
CA VAL A 39 3.09 -16.09 10.86
C VAL A 39 3.85 -15.10 11.71
N SER A 40 4.44 -15.57 12.81
CA SER A 40 5.22 -14.76 13.75
C SER A 40 4.49 -13.52 14.31
N GLY A 41 3.17 -13.57 14.39
CA GLY A 41 2.34 -12.47 14.89
C GLY A 41 2.05 -11.41 13.83
N ALA A 42 2.28 -11.67 12.56
CA ALA A 42 1.88 -10.77 11.48
C ALA A 42 0.36 -10.52 11.51
N PRO A 43 -0.10 -9.26 11.34
CA PRO A 43 -1.52 -8.99 11.26
C PRO A 43 -2.12 -9.73 10.07
N LYS A 44 -3.16 -10.52 10.36
CA LYS A 44 -3.77 -11.41 9.36
C LYS A 44 -4.56 -10.62 8.34
N PHE A 45 -4.40 -10.98 7.10
CA PHE A 45 -5.23 -10.49 6.00
C PHE A 45 -6.71 -10.65 6.31
N ARG A 46 -7.51 -9.61 6.09
CA ARG A 46 -8.94 -9.50 6.40
C ARG A 46 -9.30 -9.54 7.89
N SER A 47 -8.34 -9.50 8.80
CA SER A 47 -8.62 -9.39 10.22
C SER A 47 -8.82 -7.93 10.65
N ILE A 48 -10.06 -7.51 10.76
CA ILE A 48 -10.39 -6.15 11.25
C ILE A 48 -9.78 -5.91 12.63
N ARG A 49 -9.84 -6.90 13.51
CA ARG A 49 -9.26 -6.81 14.85
C ARG A 49 -7.77 -6.53 14.84
N ASP A 50 -7.02 -7.26 14.02
CA ASP A 50 -5.57 -7.12 13.98
C ASP A 50 -5.14 -5.79 13.34
N TRP A 51 -5.90 -5.33 12.35
CA TRP A 51 -5.60 -4.12 11.59
C TRP A 51 -6.14 -2.83 12.19
N ALA A 52 -7.18 -2.88 13.03
CA ALA A 52 -7.77 -1.66 13.59
C ALA A 52 -6.77 -0.73 14.30
N PRO A 53 -5.90 -1.22 15.20
CA PRO A 53 -4.89 -0.35 15.83
C PRO A 53 -3.85 0.16 14.83
N ILE A 54 -3.49 -0.62 13.83
CA ILE A 54 -2.53 -0.24 12.79
C ILE A 54 -3.10 0.87 11.90
N ILE A 55 -4.34 0.72 11.46
CA ILE A 55 -5.03 1.72 10.64
C ILE A 55 -5.12 3.07 11.37
N LYS A 56 -5.31 3.06 12.67
CA LYS A 56 -5.32 4.25 13.53
C LYS A 56 -4.02 5.05 13.49
N GLU A 57 -2.89 4.40 13.28
CA GLU A 57 -1.58 5.06 13.19
C GLU A 57 -1.43 5.91 11.92
N GLY A 58 -2.25 5.67 10.91
CA GLY A 58 -2.29 6.42 9.68
C GLY A 58 -1.38 5.88 8.58
N LYS A 59 -1.84 6.00 7.35
CA LYS A 59 -1.24 5.43 6.14
C LYS A 59 0.26 5.71 5.99
N VAL A 60 0.65 6.97 6.08
CA VAL A 60 2.06 7.40 5.91
C VAL A 60 2.97 6.75 6.95
N HIS A 61 2.53 6.73 8.20
CA HIS A 61 3.28 6.12 9.30
C HIS A 61 3.45 4.62 9.09
N VAL A 62 2.36 3.93 8.83
CA VAL A 62 2.34 2.47 8.67
C VAL A 62 3.19 2.01 7.49
N ILE A 63 3.10 2.69 6.34
CA ILE A 63 3.91 2.36 5.16
C ILE A 63 5.40 2.53 5.48
N ALA A 64 5.80 3.64 6.08
CA ALA A 64 7.21 3.89 6.39
C ALA A 64 7.78 2.87 7.38
N GLU A 65 7.08 2.60 8.48
CA GLU A 65 7.53 1.64 9.49
C GLU A 65 7.63 0.21 8.92
N ALA A 66 6.60 -0.22 8.18
CA ALA A 66 6.58 -1.56 7.60
C ALA A 66 7.65 -1.72 6.51
N TYR A 67 7.83 -0.73 5.63
CA TYR A 67 8.88 -0.76 4.60
C TYR A 67 10.29 -0.78 5.20
N ASN A 68 10.49 -0.07 6.30
CA ASN A 68 11.76 -0.09 7.05
C ASN A 68 12.03 -1.42 7.76
N GLY A 69 10.99 -2.22 7.96
CA GLY A 69 11.01 -3.42 8.81
C GLY A 69 10.62 -3.08 10.26
N ILE A 70 9.73 -3.87 10.80
CA ILE A 70 9.20 -3.68 12.16
C ILE A 70 9.02 -5.03 12.87
N ARG A 71 9.49 -5.12 14.11
CA ARG A 71 9.43 -6.36 14.90
C ARG A 71 10.06 -7.53 14.11
N LYS A 72 9.28 -8.58 13.84
CA LYS A 72 9.72 -9.75 13.07
C LYS A 72 9.52 -9.59 11.56
N MET A 73 8.86 -8.51 11.11
CA MET A 73 8.72 -8.22 9.70
C MET A 73 10.02 -7.64 9.15
N PRO A 74 10.65 -8.30 8.16
CA PRO A 74 11.86 -7.78 7.56
C PRO A 74 11.57 -6.53 6.71
N ALA A 75 12.59 -5.71 6.51
CA ALA A 75 12.51 -4.57 5.61
C ALA A 75 12.05 -5.01 4.21
N GLN A 76 11.22 -4.20 3.57
CA GLN A 76 10.71 -4.44 2.22
C GLN A 76 10.00 -5.81 2.06
N GLY A 77 9.42 -6.34 3.16
CA GLY A 77 8.81 -7.67 3.14
C GLY A 77 9.79 -8.82 2.86
N GLY A 78 11.08 -8.60 3.08
CA GLY A 78 12.14 -9.56 2.77
C GLY A 78 12.61 -9.56 1.31
N ARG A 79 12.15 -8.62 0.49
CA ARG A 79 12.51 -8.45 -0.92
C ARG A 79 13.27 -7.14 -1.12
N PRO A 80 14.63 -7.16 -1.13
CA PRO A 80 15.45 -5.95 -1.21
C PRO A 80 15.24 -5.11 -2.48
N ASP A 81 14.76 -5.74 -3.54
CA ASP A 81 14.45 -5.11 -4.84
C ASP A 81 13.01 -4.55 -4.93
N LEU A 82 12.18 -4.76 -3.90
CA LEU A 82 10.81 -4.27 -3.90
C LEU A 82 10.77 -2.76 -3.74
N LYS A 83 10.20 -2.08 -4.73
CA LYS A 83 10.06 -0.62 -4.72
C LYS A 83 9.04 -0.17 -3.68
N LEU A 84 9.24 1.02 -3.16
CA LEU A 84 8.32 1.62 -2.18
C LEU A 84 6.90 1.74 -2.70
N GLU A 85 6.75 2.06 -3.97
CA GLU A 85 5.44 2.21 -4.62
C GLU A 85 4.68 0.88 -4.64
N ASP A 86 5.31 -0.20 -5.08
CA ASP A 86 4.71 -1.53 -5.14
C ASP A 86 4.40 -2.08 -3.75
N PHE A 87 5.30 -1.85 -2.79
CA PHE A 87 5.08 -2.19 -1.39
C PHE A 87 3.88 -1.44 -0.80
N SER A 88 3.79 -0.13 -1.07
CA SER A 88 2.70 0.72 -0.58
C SER A 88 1.35 0.23 -1.10
N GLU A 89 1.27 -0.13 -2.37
CA GLU A 89 0.03 -0.64 -2.97
C GLU A 89 -0.39 -1.98 -2.37
N ALA A 90 0.57 -2.88 -2.11
CA ALA A 90 0.29 -4.16 -1.44
C ALA A 90 -0.18 -3.97 0.00
N LEU A 91 0.44 -3.06 0.75
CA LEU A 91 0.04 -2.75 2.11
C LEU A 91 -1.38 -2.14 2.15
N ILE A 92 -1.67 -1.21 1.24
CA ILE A 92 -2.99 -0.61 1.12
C ILE A 92 -4.04 -1.67 0.75
N TYR A 93 -3.70 -2.61 -0.12
CA TYR A 93 -4.58 -3.74 -0.46
C TYR A 93 -4.94 -4.55 0.81
N MET A 94 -3.96 -4.89 1.64
CA MET A 94 -4.21 -5.60 2.90
C MET A 94 -5.03 -4.77 3.90
N ALA A 95 -4.67 -3.51 4.08
CA ALA A 95 -5.35 -2.62 5.02
C ALA A 95 -6.81 -2.40 4.63
N ASN A 96 -7.08 -2.17 3.34
CA ASN A 96 -8.43 -1.95 2.83
C ASN A 96 -9.29 -3.22 2.92
N ALA A 97 -8.71 -4.40 2.71
CA ALA A 97 -9.40 -5.66 2.95
C ALA A 97 -9.73 -5.90 4.43
N SER A 98 -9.10 -5.15 5.33
CA SER A 98 -9.20 -5.28 6.79
C SER A 98 -9.85 -4.05 7.45
N GLY A 99 -10.57 -3.23 6.70
CA GLY A 99 -11.39 -2.14 7.20
C GLY A 99 -10.89 -0.71 6.93
N ALA A 100 -9.71 -0.53 6.34
CA ALA A 100 -9.25 0.79 5.90
C ALA A 100 -9.97 1.24 4.61
N LYS A 101 -9.88 2.54 4.34
CA LYS A 101 -10.34 3.17 3.09
C LYS A 101 -9.22 4.08 2.58
N TRP A 102 -8.06 3.50 2.32
CA TRP A 102 -6.89 4.24 1.90
C TRP A 102 -6.78 4.26 0.38
N GLU A 103 -6.50 5.43 -0.15
CA GLU A 103 -6.09 5.60 -1.54
C GLU A 103 -4.57 5.49 -1.68
N LYS A 104 -4.10 5.24 -2.89
CA LYS A 104 -2.68 5.31 -3.22
C LYS A 104 -2.07 6.60 -2.69
N PRO A 105 -0.85 6.58 -2.12
CA PRO A 105 -0.24 7.79 -1.61
C PRO A 105 -0.08 8.86 -2.70
N SER A 106 -0.38 10.10 -2.35
CA SER A 106 -0.08 11.25 -3.19
C SER A 106 1.44 11.51 -3.22
N GLU A 107 1.87 12.36 -4.13
CA GLU A 107 3.28 12.75 -4.21
C GLU A 107 3.80 13.35 -2.89
N GLN A 108 3.01 14.22 -2.24
CA GLN A 108 3.32 14.77 -0.92
C GLN A 108 3.38 13.71 0.17
N GLU A 109 2.51 12.72 0.13
CA GLU A 109 2.55 11.60 1.08
C GLU A 109 3.80 10.73 0.86
N TYR A 110 4.21 10.48 -0.38
CA TYR A 110 5.47 9.79 -0.66
C TYR A 110 6.69 10.57 -0.15
N ILE A 111 6.71 11.90 -0.27
CA ILE A 111 7.76 12.74 0.32
C ILE A 111 7.79 12.55 1.85
N LYS A 112 6.65 12.57 2.51
CA LYS A 112 6.57 12.34 3.97
C LYS A 112 7.04 10.95 4.36
N ILE A 113 6.68 9.92 3.60
CA ILE A 113 7.13 8.54 3.82
C ILE A 113 8.66 8.46 3.69
N LYS A 114 9.23 9.01 2.63
CA LYS A 114 10.68 9.02 2.39
C LYS A 114 11.45 9.78 3.49
N ASN A 115 10.93 10.91 3.95
CA ASN A 115 11.52 11.66 5.06
C ASN A 115 11.50 10.86 6.37
N LYS A 116 10.40 10.15 6.63
CA LYS A 116 10.30 9.27 7.79
C LYS A 116 11.27 8.10 7.69
N LEU A 117 11.39 7.47 6.53
CA LEU A 117 12.36 6.39 6.28
C LEU A 117 13.80 6.84 6.53
N ALA A 118 14.17 8.05 6.07
CA ALA A 118 15.49 8.61 6.33
C ALA A 118 15.77 8.75 7.84
N LYS A 119 14.78 9.20 8.62
CA LYS A 119 14.90 9.29 10.08
C LYS A 119 15.00 7.92 10.77
N LEU A 120 14.28 6.92 10.27
CA LEU A 120 14.35 5.55 10.80
C LEU A 120 15.70 4.91 10.51
N ASN A 121 16.24 5.11 9.32
CA ASN A 121 17.55 4.58 8.93
C ASN A 121 18.68 5.21 9.75
N SER A 122 18.66 6.53 9.96
CA SER A 122 19.69 7.20 10.77
C SER A 122 19.73 6.70 12.22
N LYS A 123 18.58 6.28 12.78
CA LYS A 123 18.54 5.68 14.13
C LYS A 123 19.16 4.28 14.19
N LYS A 124 19.10 3.51 13.09
CA LYS A 124 19.74 2.19 13.03
C LYS A 124 21.27 2.27 12.95
N GLU A 125 21.80 3.30 12.31
CA GLU A 125 23.25 3.51 12.17
C GLU A 125 23.93 3.97 13.48
N THR A 126 23.15 4.47 14.43
CA THR A 126 23.65 4.98 15.72
C THR A 126 23.52 3.98 16.88
N GLN A 127 23.03 2.76 16.63
CA GLN A 127 22.90 1.66 17.60
C GLN A 127 23.94 0.56 17.34
#